data_8551e05ec0f025932a452c8d3bb2e1a4
#
_entry.id   8551e05ec0f025932a452c8d3bb2e1a4
#
_cell.length_a   1.000
_cell.length_b   1.000
_cell.length_c   1.000
_cell.angle_alpha   90.00
_cell.angle_beta   90.00
_cell.angle_gamma   90.00
#
_symmetry.space_group_name_H-M   'P 1'
#
loop_
_entity.id
_entity.type
_entity.pdbx_description
1 polymer ?
#
loop_
_entity_poly.entity_id
_entity_poly.type
_entity_poly.pdbx_seq_one_letter_code
_entity_poly.pdbx_strand_id
1 'polypeptide(L)'
;MRALALLTCAVIGSAAPVRGADFHVDPTGGSDTGDGSAARPWRSLQSVVDRQVETRNWESLPYTGKSLVTRNAGAPVKAGDAIWLRSGDHGALTILGAYNATPVTVAAETGATPRFTSVVVRSAQNWILRGFSVSPTHGTASAAGTLVVVENHGWSGPASDVVIDGFDVFTVPDERVWATAADWDARSASGVTATGDRVTVRNCRVRNVNYGIAVTGRGSRVEHNSVDGFCGDGLRGLGDDEVFEYNLVKNARDVNADHRDGFQSWSVGPGGVGTGVVRNITLRGNVIIGHEPGVRFAGTLQGIGCFDGTFDGWVVENNVVLTDHWHGISFYGARNLRIANNTVLDLNAVAPGPPWIMVTAHKDGTPSRDTLVRNNLTADLSVSGDNVVADGNLILPADPASFFVDLAHLDVRLAAGSPAIDRGVAGQSPAADADGIARPQGGGVDVGAYEFAPGATRPPGGAAGPGGAPPGGGSPGGALPPPPSGCGNPAGDLALGLVALFAVAKRLRRRG
;
A
#
# COMPACT_ATOMS: atom_id res chain seq x y z
N MET A 1 23.20 61.54 29.81
CA MET A 1 21.84 61.09 29.48
C MET A 1 21.94 59.73 28.86
N ARG A 2 21.58 58.66 29.56
CA ARG A 2 21.54 57.28 29.06
C ARG A 2 20.08 56.97 28.76
N ALA A 3 19.76 56.70 27.49
CA ALA A 3 18.45 56.27 27.07
C ALA A 3 18.24 54.78 27.39
N LEU A 4 17.20 54.48 28.15
CA LEU A 4 16.75 53.14 28.51
C LEU A 4 15.77 52.66 27.42
N ALA A 5 16.17 51.65 26.63
CA ALA A 5 15.30 51.01 25.68
C ALA A 5 14.45 49.94 26.39
N LEU A 6 13.14 50.14 26.46
CA LEU A 6 12.22 49.11 26.91
C LEU A 6 12.01 48.09 25.77
N LEU A 7 12.40 46.86 26.02
CA LEU A 7 12.11 45.72 25.14
C LEU A 7 10.73 45.14 25.53
N THR A 8 9.70 45.40 24.73
CA THR A 8 8.40 44.77 24.88
C THR A 8 8.44 43.36 24.29
N CYS A 9 8.42 42.37 25.16
CA CYS A 9 8.29 40.96 24.78
C CYS A 9 6.83 40.69 24.43
N ALA A 10 6.55 40.54 23.14
CA ALA A 10 5.24 40.04 22.67
C ALA A 10 5.14 38.56 22.99
N VAL A 11 4.28 38.19 23.92
CA VAL A 11 3.89 36.81 24.17
C VAL A 11 3.01 36.35 23.03
N ILE A 12 3.57 35.60 22.07
CA ILE A 12 2.83 34.90 21.07
C ILE A 12 2.18 33.71 21.78
N GLY A 13 0.93 33.89 22.19
CA GLY A 13 0.11 32.80 22.70
C GLY A 13 -0.08 31.77 21.59
N SER A 14 0.50 30.57 21.75
CA SER A 14 0.15 29.43 20.92
C SER A 14 -1.33 29.09 21.17
N ALA A 15 -2.19 29.41 20.21
CA ALA A 15 -3.56 28.94 20.22
C ALA A 15 -3.50 27.42 20.21
N ALA A 16 -4.03 26.77 21.26
CA ALA A 16 -4.23 25.34 21.25
C ALA A 16 -5.09 24.99 20.01
N PRO A 17 -4.79 23.90 19.29
CA PRO A 17 -5.60 23.50 18.15
C PRO A 17 -7.04 23.35 18.61
N VAL A 18 -7.96 24.05 17.95
CA VAL A 18 -9.40 23.91 18.22
C VAL A 18 -9.75 22.47 17.87
N ARG A 19 -10.04 21.67 18.88
CA ARG A 19 -10.52 20.29 18.69
C ARG A 19 -11.92 20.36 18.09
N GLY A 20 -12.15 19.67 16.96
CA GLY A 20 -13.46 19.56 16.34
C GLY A 20 -14.47 18.86 17.26
N ALA A 21 -15.74 18.95 16.91
CA ALA A 21 -16.82 18.26 17.61
C ALA A 21 -16.77 16.74 17.34
N ASP A 22 -17.26 15.97 18.32
CA ASP A 22 -17.38 14.52 18.24
C ASP A 22 -18.84 14.12 18.02
N PHE A 23 -19.10 13.29 17.01
CA PHE A 23 -20.40 12.72 16.67
C PHE A 23 -20.32 11.19 16.67
N HIS A 24 -21.47 10.52 16.81
CA HIS A 24 -21.52 9.06 16.95
C HIS A 24 -22.55 8.43 16.02
N VAL A 25 -22.17 7.25 15.48
CA VAL A 25 -23.04 6.41 14.67
C VAL A 25 -23.07 5.00 15.26
N ASP A 26 -24.27 4.48 15.46
CA ASP A 26 -24.54 3.14 15.98
C ASP A 26 -25.54 2.43 15.07
N PRO A 27 -25.13 1.44 14.25
CA PRO A 27 -26.03 0.79 13.30
C PRO A 27 -27.14 -0.02 13.98
N THR A 28 -26.95 -0.40 15.25
CA THR A 28 -27.87 -1.23 16.02
C THR A 28 -28.77 -0.42 16.99
N GLY A 29 -28.14 0.44 17.80
CA GLY A 29 -28.82 1.21 18.83
C GLY A 29 -29.15 2.66 18.45
N GLY A 30 -28.66 3.12 17.29
CA GLY A 30 -28.86 4.48 16.82
C GLY A 30 -30.26 4.76 16.25
N SER A 31 -30.56 6.04 16.05
CA SER A 31 -31.83 6.52 15.52
C SER A 31 -31.63 7.43 14.31
N ASP A 32 -32.49 7.35 13.31
CA ASP A 32 -32.51 8.25 12.17
C ASP A 32 -32.87 9.69 12.57
N THR A 33 -33.47 9.87 13.74
CA THR A 33 -33.78 11.17 14.36
C THR A 33 -32.83 11.54 15.51
N GLY A 34 -31.75 10.81 15.68
CA GLY A 34 -30.65 11.15 16.59
C GLY A 34 -30.04 12.50 16.28
N ASP A 35 -29.34 13.08 17.24
CA ASP A 35 -28.60 14.33 17.08
C ASP A 35 -27.08 14.10 16.89
N GLY A 36 -26.66 12.84 16.84
CA GLY A 36 -25.27 12.43 16.72
C GLY A 36 -24.45 12.49 18.00
N SER A 37 -25.06 12.85 19.14
CA SER A 37 -24.40 12.75 20.44
C SER A 37 -24.18 11.29 20.84
N ALA A 38 -23.23 11.03 21.76
CA ALA A 38 -22.98 9.69 22.29
C ALA A 38 -24.22 9.03 22.91
N ALA A 39 -25.16 9.84 23.48
CA ALA A 39 -26.40 9.37 24.06
C ALA A 39 -27.52 9.14 23.03
N ARG A 40 -27.48 9.84 21.90
CA ARG A 40 -28.46 9.76 20.82
C ARG A 40 -27.76 9.64 19.44
N PRO A 41 -26.99 8.57 19.21
CA PRO A 41 -26.24 8.40 17.98
C PRO A 41 -27.16 8.27 16.77
N TRP A 42 -26.64 8.64 15.59
CA TRP A 42 -27.30 8.33 14.33
C TRP A 42 -27.22 6.83 14.03
N ARG A 43 -28.16 6.32 13.25
CA ARG A 43 -28.17 4.91 12.84
C ARG A 43 -27.26 4.64 11.65
N SER A 44 -27.33 5.46 10.62
CA SER A 44 -26.71 5.19 9.32
C SER A 44 -25.59 6.18 9.00
N LEU A 45 -24.37 5.68 8.85
CA LEU A 45 -23.23 6.50 8.42
C LEU A 45 -23.47 7.08 7.02
N GLN A 46 -24.03 6.31 6.07
CA GLN A 46 -24.31 6.82 4.74
C GLN A 46 -25.25 8.03 4.79
N SER A 47 -26.31 7.95 5.61
CA SER A 47 -27.24 9.08 5.80
C SER A 47 -26.54 10.30 6.42
N VAL A 48 -25.60 10.08 7.35
CA VAL A 48 -24.79 11.16 7.96
C VAL A 48 -23.93 11.84 6.91
N VAL A 49 -23.17 11.09 6.13
CA VAL A 49 -22.31 11.63 5.05
C VAL A 49 -23.15 12.41 4.04
N ASP A 50 -24.31 11.91 3.67
CA ASP A 50 -25.16 12.54 2.67
C ASP A 50 -25.84 13.82 3.15
N ARG A 51 -26.16 13.96 4.44
CA ARG A 51 -27.06 15.00 4.94
C ARG A 51 -26.56 15.78 6.14
N GLN A 52 -25.69 15.19 6.97
CA GLN A 52 -25.28 15.76 8.26
C GLN A 52 -23.87 16.38 8.22
N VAL A 53 -23.13 16.24 7.10
CA VAL A 53 -21.82 16.87 6.90
C VAL A 53 -21.97 18.10 6.01
N GLU A 54 -21.65 19.27 6.56
CA GLU A 54 -21.48 20.48 5.74
C GLU A 54 -20.15 20.40 5.00
N THR A 55 -20.24 20.24 3.71
CA THR A 55 -19.09 20.08 2.81
C THR A 55 -19.27 20.98 1.57
N ARG A 56 -18.44 20.83 0.58
CA ARG A 56 -18.57 21.52 -0.70
C ARG A 56 -18.63 20.52 -1.83
N ASN A 57 -19.24 20.89 -2.93
CA ASN A 57 -19.22 20.14 -4.18
C ASN A 57 -19.07 21.11 -5.36
N TRP A 58 -18.73 20.59 -6.51
CA TRP A 58 -18.65 21.38 -7.74
C TRP A 58 -20.02 21.96 -8.09
N GLU A 59 -20.02 23.24 -8.49
CA GLU A 59 -21.23 24.00 -8.83
C GLU A 59 -22.02 23.36 -9.97
N SER A 60 -21.34 22.68 -10.88
CA SER A 60 -21.95 22.01 -12.03
C SER A 60 -21.34 20.65 -12.31
N LEU A 61 -22.16 19.75 -12.86
CA LEU A 61 -21.76 18.48 -13.44
C LEU A 61 -22.15 18.48 -14.94
N PRO A 62 -21.31 17.93 -15.83
CA PRO A 62 -19.98 17.33 -15.58
C PRO A 62 -18.98 18.32 -15.01
N TYR A 63 -18.00 17.79 -14.27
CA TYR A 63 -16.90 18.55 -13.66
C TYR A 63 -16.19 19.45 -14.69
N THR A 64 -16.11 20.73 -14.39
CA THR A 64 -15.46 21.74 -15.26
C THR A 64 -14.30 22.47 -14.60
N GLY A 65 -13.95 22.11 -13.34
CA GLY A 65 -12.89 22.76 -12.57
C GLY A 65 -13.22 24.18 -12.08
N LYS A 66 -14.52 24.57 -12.14
CA LYS A 66 -14.96 25.89 -11.66
C LYS A 66 -15.09 25.94 -10.14
N SER A 67 -16.10 26.63 -9.63
CA SER A 67 -16.27 26.91 -8.21
C SER A 67 -16.80 25.72 -7.42
N LEU A 68 -16.35 25.59 -6.17
CA LEU A 68 -16.95 24.72 -5.15
C LEU A 68 -18.03 25.50 -4.40
N VAL A 69 -19.23 24.97 -4.33
CA VAL A 69 -20.37 25.53 -3.58
C VAL A 69 -20.70 24.68 -2.36
N THR A 70 -21.23 25.30 -1.31
CA THR A 70 -21.58 24.60 -0.09
C THR A 70 -22.71 23.61 -0.34
N ARG A 71 -22.52 22.39 0.15
CA ARG A 71 -23.52 21.32 0.24
C ARG A 71 -23.89 21.13 1.69
N ASN A 72 -25.17 20.88 1.97
CA ASN A 72 -25.74 20.69 3.30
C ASN A 72 -25.46 21.87 4.24
N ALA A 73 -25.69 23.10 3.77
CA ALA A 73 -25.48 24.31 4.58
C ALA A 73 -26.21 24.22 5.92
N GLY A 74 -25.50 24.49 7.01
CA GLY A 74 -26.02 24.38 8.38
C GLY A 74 -26.04 22.98 8.98
N ALA A 75 -25.61 21.94 8.26
CA ALA A 75 -25.45 20.59 8.83
C ALA A 75 -24.47 20.60 10.04
N PRO A 76 -24.69 19.77 11.06
CA PRO A 76 -23.95 19.85 12.33
C PRO A 76 -22.45 19.50 12.19
N VAL A 77 -22.10 18.51 11.39
CA VAL A 77 -20.71 18.08 11.21
C VAL A 77 -19.99 19.04 10.27
N LYS A 78 -18.84 19.55 10.68
CA LYS A 78 -18.02 20.52 9.95
C LYS A 78 -16.64 19.93 9.61
N ALA A 79 -15.91 20.58 8.73
CA ALA A 79 -14.52 20.33 8.50
C ALA A 79 -13.72 20.43 9.83
N GLY A 80 -12.94 19.38 10.14
CA GLY A 80 -12.19 19.25 11.39
C GLY A 80 -12.88 18.38 12.46
N ASP A 81 -14.17 18.03 12.29
CA ASP A 81 -14.91 17.20 13.23
C ASP A 81 -14.63 15.70 13.05
N ALA A 82 -15.04 14.91 14.06
CA ALA A 82 -14.94 13.45 14.07
C ALA A 82 -16.32 12.78 14.18
N ILE A 83 -16.49 11.69 13.43
CA ILE A 83 -17.63 10.79 13.47
C ILE A 83 -17.13 9.43 13.96
N TRP A 84 -17.54 9.05 15.15
CA TRP A 84 -17.14 7.81 15.81
C TRP A 84 -18.14 6.70 15.54
N LEU A 85 -17.64 5.53 15.10
CA LEU A 85 -18.46 4.40 14.73
C LEU A 85 -18.43 3.33 15.80
N ARG A 86 -19.60 2.87 16.21
CA ARG A 86 -19.77 1.68 17.05
C ARG A 86 -19.72 0.40 16.22
N SER A 87 -19.51 -0.72 16.89
CA SER A 87 -19.50 -2.04 16.25
C SER A 87 -20.83 -2.36 15.56
N GLY A 88 -20.75 -3.08 14.45
CA GLY A 88 -21.92 -3.56 13.71
C GLY A 88 -21.79 -3.39 12.20
N ASP A 89 -22.85 -3.74 11.48
CA ASP A 89 -22.89 -3.70 10.03
C ASP A 89 -23.39 -2.33 9.55
N HIS A 90 -22.48 -1.55 8.99
CA HIS A 90 -22.74 -0.23 8.43
C HIS A 90 -23.13 -0.26 6.93
N GLY A 91 -23.11 -1.46 6.31
CA GLY A 91 -23.43 -1.64 4.89
C GLY A 91 -22.29 -1.20 3.96
N ALA A 92 -22.64 -0.67 2.80
CA ALA A 92 -21.69 -0.03 1.91
C ALA A 92 -21.57 1.46 2.24
N LEU A 93 -20.35 2.03 2.13
CA LEU A 93 -20.12 3.46 2.27
C LEU A 93 -19.71 4.07 0.93
N THR A 94 -20.41 5.14 0.54
CA THR A 94 -20.02 5.97 -0.60
C THR A 94 -19.92 7.44 -0.19
N ILE A 95 -18.74 8.02 -0.29
CA ILE A 95 -18.50 9.45 -0.14
C ILE A 95 -18.34 10.03 -1.54
N LEU A 96 -19.31 10.79 -2.00
CA LEU A 96 -19.35 11.34 -3.36
C LEU A 96 -19.48 12.86 -3.35
N GLY A 97 -18.60 13.55 -4.08
CA GLY A 97 -18.68 15.00 -4.26
C GLY A 97 -18.59 15.77 -2.95
N ALA A 98 -17.62 15.43 -2.10
CA ALA A 98 -17.51 15.95 -0.73
C ALA A 98 -16.10 16.49 -0.45
N TYR A 99 -15.94 17.81 -0.64
CA TYR A 99 -14.67 18.53 -0.52
C TYR A 99 -14.64 19.37 0.76
N ASN A 100 -13.81 18.99 1.71
CA ASN A 100 -13.66 19.66 3.00
C ASN A 100 -12.42 20.59 2.99
N ALA A 101 -12.43 21.65 3.79
CA ALA A 101 -11.27 22.54 3.94
C ALA A 101 -10.17 21.92 4.79
N THR A 102 -10.56 21.16 5.83
CA THR A 102 -9.69 20.35 6.69
C THR A 102 -10.34 18.98 6.83
N PRO A 103 -9.59 17.92 7.20
CA PRO A 103 -10.12 16.57 7.22
C PRO A 103 -11.32 16.40 8.15
N VAL A 104 -12.38 15.77 7.65
CA VAL A 104 -13.41 15.12 8.46
C VAL A 104 -12.93 13.71 8.76
N THR A 105 -12.91 13.34 10.03
CA THR A 105 -12.48 12.01 10.47
C THR A 105 -13.70 11.11 10.68
N VAL A 106 -13.71 9.92 10.08
CA VAL A 106 -14.66 8.84 10.38
C VAL A 106 -13.85 7.67 10.94
N ALA A 107 -14.06 7.32 12.20
CA ALA A 107 -13.20 6.34 12.87
C ALA A 107 -14.00 5.40 13.77
N ALA A 108 -13.49 4.17 13.95
CA ALA A 108 -14.00 3.26 14.95
C ALA A 108 -13.81 3.85 16.36
N GLU A 109 -14.81 3.74 17.23
CA GLU A 109 -14.62 3.93 18.67
C GLU A 109 -13.59 2.93 19.21
N THR A 110 -12.92 3.27 20.31
CA THR A 110 -11.93 2.38 20.92
C THR A 110 -12.54 1.01 21.23
N GLY A 111 -11.97 -0.04 20.64
CA GLY A 111 -12.45 -1.43 20.79
C GLY A 111 -13.67 -1.77 19.92
N ALA A 112 -14.19 -0.85 19.12
CA ALA A 112 -15.26 -1.13 18.18
C ALA A 112 -14.74 -1.76 16.88
N THR A 113 -15.62 -2.53 16.23
CA THR A 113 -15.35 -3.16 14.92
C THR A 113 -16.50 -2.83 13.96
N PRO A 114 -16.50 -1.64 13.34
CA PRO A 114 -17.47 -1.29 12.31
C PRO A 114 -17.17 -2.11 11.04
N ARG A 115 -18.23 -2.74 10.49
CA ARG A 115 -18.14 -3.63 9.33
C ARG A 115 -18.81 -3.02 8.12
N PHE A 116 -18.12 -3.08 6.98
CA PHE A 116 -18.59 -2.58 5.70
C PHE A 116 -18.51 -3.65 4.62
N THR A 117 -19.43 -3.63 3.67
CA THR A 117 -19.33 -4.50 2.48
C THR A 117 -18.38 -3.92 1.43
N SER A 118 -18.29 -2.60 1.33
CA SER A 118 -17.36 -1.86 0.49
C SER A 118 -17.24 -0.41 0.96
N VAL A 119 -16.15 0.27 0.58
CA VAL A 119 -15.92 1.70 0.83
C VAL A 119 -15.49 2.37 -0.46
N VAL A 120 -16.22 3.39 -0.90
CA VAL A 120 -15.91 4.20 -2.09
C VAL A 120 -15.83 5.66 -1.70
N VAL A 121 -14.68 6.28 -1.96
CA VAL A 121 -14.46 7.72 -1.86
C VAL A 121 -14.22 8.26 -3.27
N ARG A 122 -15.22 8.94 -3.83
CA ARG A 122 -15.20 9.40 -5.21
C ARG A 122 -15.32 10.92 -5.26
N SER A 123 -14.39 11.57 -5.97
CA SER A 123 -14.45 13.03 -6.14
C SER A 123 -14.62 13.74 -4.80
N ALA A 124 -13.70 13.52 -3.88
CA ALA A 124 -13.76 14.01 -2.52
C ALA A 124 -12.37 14.42 -2.02
N GLN A 125 -12.32 15.29 -1.03
CA GLN A 125 -11.07 15.82 -0.48
C GLN A 125 -11.12 15.95 1.03
N ASN A 126 -9.98 15.70 1.69
CA ASN A 126 -9.79 15.84 3.14
C ASN A 126 -10.73 14.94 3.94
N TRP A 127 -10.52 13.62 3.82
CA TRP A 127 -11.19 12.59 4.61
C TRP A 127 -10.17 11.67 5.28
N ILE A 128 -10.39 11.35 6.55
CA ILE A 128 -9.63 10.32 7.28
C ILE A 128 -10.62 9.22 7.66
N LEU A 129 -10.41 8.01 7.14
CA LEU A 129 -11.21 6.83 7.45
C LEU A 129 -10.34 5.85 8.24
N ARG A 130 -10.79 5.43 9.44
CA ARG A 130 -9.93 4.65 10.35
C ARG A 130 -10.63 3.48 11.02
N GLY A 131 -9.98 2.29 10.99
CA GLY A 131 -10.32 1.15 11.83
C GLY A 131 -11.53 0.35 11.35
N PHE A 132 -11.76 0.24 10.02
CA PHE A 132 -12.90 -0.48 9.47
C PHE A 132 -12.53 -1.92 9.09
N SER A 133 -13.48 -2.83 9.24
CA SER A 133 -13.44 -4.14 8.60
C SER A 133 -14.26 -4.10 7.31
N VAL A 134 -13.61 -4.37 6.16
CA VAL A 134 -14.25 -4.27 4.84
C VAL A 134 -14.21 -5.61 4.14
N SER A 135 -15.38 -6.20 3.93
CA SER A 135 -15.52 -7.50 3.26
C SER A 135 -16.94 -7.69 2.71
N PRO A 136 -17.11 -8.29 1.53
CA PRO A 136 -18.45 -8.64 1.04
C PRO A 136 -19.15 -9.65 1.96
N THR A 137 -18.41 -10.39 2.79
CA THR A 137 -18.99 -11.33 3.76
C THR A 137 -19.69 -10.65 4.95
N HIS A 138 -19.59 -9.34 5.10
CA HIS A 138 -20.35 -8.55 6.08
C HIS A 138 -21.78 -8.24 5.63
N GLY A 139 -22.20 -8.76 4.49
CA GLY A 139 -23.55 -8.61 3.94
C GLY A 139 -23.87 -9.71 2.94
N THR A 140 -24.86 -9.46 2.10
CA THR A 140 -25.27 -10.38 1.03
C THR A 140 -24.63 -10.05 -0.33
N ALA A 141 -23.65 -9.11 -0.36
CA ALA A 141 -23.03 -8.69 -1.59
C ALA A 141 -22.13 -9.79 -2.18
N SER A 142 -22.13 -9.90 -3.49
CA SER A 142 -21.18 -10.73 -4.22
C SER A 142 -19.80 -10.05 -4.22
N ALA A 143 -18.73 -10.82 -4.07
CA ALA A 143 -17.37 -10.33 -4.21
C ALA A 143 -17.06 -10.08 -5.69
N ALA A 144 -17.29 -8.88 -6.17
CA ALA A 144 -16.90 -8.45 -7.52
C ALA A 144 -16.32 -7.04 -7.44
N GLY A 145 -15.21 -6.80 -8.14
CA GLY A 145 -14.57 -5.50 -8.20
C GLY A 145 -13.57 -5.24 -7.06
N THR A 146 -13.52 -4.01 -6.57
CA THR A 146 -12.58 -3.56 -5.55
C THR A 146 -13.30 -3.20 -4.25
N LEU A 147 -12.75 -3.63 -3.11
CA LEU A 147 -13.38 -3.47 -1.79
C LEU A 147 -13.26 -2.03 -1.27
N VAL A 148 -12.10 -1.39 -1.47
CA VAL A 148 -11.84 0.00 -1.06
C VAL A 148 -11.36 0.80 -2.26
N VAL A 149 -12.08 1.85 -2.62
CA VAL A 149 -11.79 2.68 -3.78
C VAL A 149 -11.68 4.15 -3.36
N VAL A 150 -10.58 4.81 -3.77
CA VAL A 150 -10.45 6.27 -3.73
C VAL A 150 -10.18 6.74 -5.16
N GLU A 151 -11.14 7.42 -5.80
CA GLU A 151 -11.02 7.66 -7.24
C GLU A 151 -11.27 9.09 -7.69
N ASN A 152 -10.45 9.51 -8.66
CA ASN A 152 -10.75 10.58 -9.57
C ASN A 152 -11.86 10.12 -10.52
N HIS A 153 -12.89 10.94 -10.73
CA HIS A 153 -13.97 10.59 -11.63
C HIS A 153 -14.20 11.72 -12.64
N GLY A 154 -14.09 11.40 -13.91
CA GLY A 154 -14.14 12.40 -14.99
C GLY A 154 -15.41 13.25 -15.00
N TRP A 155 -16.55 12.69 -14.59
CA TRP A 155 -17.83 13.42 -14.49
C TRP A 155 -17.95 14.23 -13.21
N SER A 156 -17.48 13.71 -12.07
CA SER A 156 -17.73 14.29 -10.74
C SER A 156 -16.56 15.07 -10.17
N GLY A 157 -15.34 14.89 -10.72
CA GLY A 157 -14.14 15.65 -10.33
C GLY A 157 -13.05 14.79 -9.65
N PRO A 158 -11.95 15.43 -9.25
CA PRO A 158 -10.80 14.75 -8.63
C PRO A 158 -11.07 14.31 -7.18
N ALA A 159 -10.28 13.35 -6.71
CA ALA A 159 -10.15 13.02 -5.30
C ALA A 159 -8.74 13.32 -4.83
N SER A 160 -8.58 13.78 -3.58
CA SER A 160 -7.26 14.01 -3.00
C SER A 160 -7.27 14.05 -1.48
N ASP A 161 -6.09 13.91 -0.87
CA ASP A 161 -5.91 14.11 0.57
C ASP A 161 -6.83 13.18 1.41
N VAL A 162 -6.91 11.91 1.01
CA VAL A 162 -7.69 10.87 1.69
C VAL A 162 -6.76 9.91 2.42
N VAL A 163 -7.07 9.62 3.68
CA VAL A 163 -6.32 8.66 4.50
C VAL A 163 -7.19 7.45 4.80
N ILE A 164 -6.69 6.27 4.44
CA ILE A 164 -7.21 4.95 4.81
C ILE A 164 -6.25 4.37 5.85
N ASP A 165 -6.68 4.23 7.09
CA ASP A 165 -5.82 3.90 8.22
C ASP A 165 -6.38 2.73 9.05
N GLY A 166 -5.59 1.66 9.21
CA GLY A 166 -5.94 0.55 10.09
C GLY A 166 -7.15 -0.29 9.62
N PHE A 167 -7.33 -0.44 8.31
CA PHE A 167 -8.42 -1.28 7.78
C PHE A 167 -8.04 -2.77 7.79
N ASP A 168 -9.02 -3.64 8.06
CA ASP A 168 -8.96 -5.08 7.78
C ASP A 168 -9.79 -5.37 6.52
N VAL A 169 -9.14 -5.56 5.38
CA VAL A 169 -9.74 -5.69 4.04
C VAL A 169 -9.57 -7.12 3.55
N PHE A 170 -10.64 -7.82 3.22
CA PHE A 170 -10.53 -9.19 2.74
C PHE A 170 -11.76 -9.62 1.92
N THR A 171 -11.55 -10.49 0.95
CA THR A 171 -12.67 -11.10 0.24
C THR A 171 -13.38 -12.13 1.11
N VAL A 172 -12.62 -13.02 1.72
CA VAL A 172 -13.10 -14.02 2.69
C VAL A 172 -12.15 -14.10 3.88
N PRO A 173 -12.66 -14.38 5.09
CA PRO A 173 -11.82 -14.49 6.28
C PRO A 173 -10.84 -15.67 6.24
N ASP A 174 -11.23 -16.75 5.57
CA ASP A 174 -10.48 -17.99 5.43
C ASP A 174 -10.54 -18.45 3.97
N GLU A 175 -9.40 -18.50 3.30
CA GLU A 175 -9.31 -18.93 1.89
C GLU A 175 -9.68 -20.40 1.66
N ARG A 176 -9.71 -21.22 2.70
CA ARG A 176 -10.06 -22.64 2.61
C ARG A 176 -11.49 -22.89 2.14
N VAL A 177 -12.34 -21.85 2.19
CA VAL A 177 -13.67 -21.88 1.57
C VAL A 177 -13.62 -21.94 0.04
N TRP A 178 -12.47 -21.63 -0.55
CA TRP A 178 -12.20 -21.76 -1.99
C TRP A 178 -11.44 -23.08 -2.22
N ALA A 179 -12.16 -24.09 -2.70
CA ALA A 179 -11.61 -25.45 -2.82
C ALA A 179 -10.56 -25.55 -3.94
N THR A 180 -10.70 -24.76 -4.99
CA THR A 180 -9.89 -24.84 -6.21
C THR A 180 -9.23 -23.50 -6.55
N ALA A 181 -8.20 -23.53 -7.42
CA ALA A 181 -7.60 -22.33 -7.99
C ALA A 181 -8.64 -21.51 -8.78
N ALA A 182 -9.55 -22.15 -9.47
CA ALA A 182 -10.64 -21.48 -10.20
C ALA A 182 -11.61 -20.73 -9.27
N ASP A 183 -11.83 -21.22 -8.05
CA ASP A 183 -12.62 -20.47 -7.03
C ASP A 183 -11.93 -19.19 -6.63
N TRP A 184 -10.62 -19.22 -6.44
CA TRP A 184 -9.81 -18.06 -6.15
C TRP A 184 -9.88 -17.02 -7.27
N ASP A 185 -9.61 -17.43 -8.51
CA ASP A 185 -9.61 -16.56 -9.69
C ASP A 185 -10.98 -15.91 -9.93
N ALA A 186 -12.05 -16.68 -9.76
CA ALA A 186 -13.41 -16.21 -10.04
C ALA A 186 -14.02 -15.35 -8.92
N ARG A 187 -13.60 -15.52 -7.67
CA ARG A 187 -14.29 -14.96 -6.50
C ARG A 187 -13.48 -13.96 -5.70
N SER A 188 -12.17 -13.84 -5.92
CA SER A 188 -11.37 -12.86 -5.19
C SER A 188 -11.61 -11.43 -5.71
N ALA A 189 -11.95 -10.54 -4.81
CA ALA A 189 -12.03 -9.10 -5.09
C ALA A 189 -10.65 -8.45 -4.93
N SER A 190 -10.43 -7.29 -5.56
CA SER A 190 -9.25 -6.47 -5.29
C SER A 190 -9.36 -5.75 -3.95
N GLY A 191 -8.24 -5.55 -3.25
CA GLY A 191 -8.22 -4.94 -1.93
C GLY A 191 -8.46 -3.43 -1.99
N VAL A 192 -7.42 -2.64 -2.25
CA VAL A 192 -7.47 -1.17 -2.24
C VAL A 192 -7.00 -0.63 -3.59
N THR A 193 -7.76 0.28 -4.18
CA THR A 193 -7.34 1.02 -5.37
C THR A 193 -7.52 2.51 -5.14
N ALA A 194 -6.46 3.32 -5.41
CA ALA A 194 -6.50 4.76 -5.29
C ALA A 194 -5.97 5.44 -6.56
N THR A 195 -6.80 6.23 -7.22
CA THR A 195 -6.40 7.09 -8.35
C THR A 195 -6.38 8.57 -7.98
N GLY A 196 -6.81 8.92 -6.76
CA GLY A 196 -6.74 10.26 -6.20
C GLY A 196 -5.31 10.65 -5.83
N ASP A 197 -5.02 11.94 -5.82
CA ASP A 197 -3.70 12.46 -5.44
C ASP A 197 -3.52 12.51 -3.91
N ARG A 198 -2.30 12.30 -3.44
CA ARG A 198 -1.93 12.38 -2.01
C ARG A 198 -2.82 11.51 -1.13
N VAL A 199 -3.14 10.31 -1.62
CA VAL A 199 -3.84 9.29 -0.83
C VAL A 199 -2.82 8.56 0.05
N THR A 200 -3.15 8.39 1.32
CA THR A 200 -2.37 7.58 2.24
C THR A 200 -3.13 6.31 2.59
N VAL A 201 -2.52 5.15 2.34
CA VAL A 201 -3.01 3.83 2.80
C VAL A 201 -2.01 3.30 3.80
N ARG A 202 -2.41 3.17 5.07
CA ARG A 202 -1.47 2.77 6.11
C ARG A 202 -2.07 1.88 7.19
N ASN A 203 -1.20 1.09 7.84
CA ASN A 203 -1.55 0.19 8.94
C ASN A 203 -2.68 -0.78 8.59
N CYS A 204 -2.90 -1.03 7.30
CA CYS A 204 -3.98 -1.89 6.82
C CYS A 204 -3.50 -3.35 6.72
N ARG A 205 -4.44 -4.26 6.93
CA ARG A 205 -4.28 -5.68 6.64
C ARG A 205 -5.17 -6.05 5.46
N VAL A 206 -4.57 -6.40 4.35
CA VAL A 206 -5.26 -6.80 3.11
C VAL A 206 -4.98 -8.28 2.86
N ARG A 207 -6.03 -9.10 2.71
CA ARG A 207 -5.82 -10.56 2.59
C ARG A 207 -6.87 -11.24 1.73
N ASN A 208 -6.46 -12.36 1.13
CA ASN A 208 -7.31 -13.19 0.28
C ASN A 208 -7.97 -12.37 -0.83
N VAL A 209 -7.16 -11.68 -1.62
CA VAL A 209 -7.60 -10.73 -2.65
C VAL A 209 -7.00 -11.06 -4.02
N ASN A 210 -7.55 -10.47 -5.07
CA ASN A 210 -6.96 -10.53 -6.39
C ASN A 210 -5.71 -9.65 -6.44
N TYR A 211 -5.87 -8.32 -6.37
CA TYR A 211 -4.78 -7.35 -6.23
C TYR A 211 -4.80 -6.76 -4.81
N GLY A 212 -3.61 -6.55 -4.23
CA GLY A 212 -3.48 -6.02 -2.89
C GLY A 212 -3.81 -4.52 -2.81
N ILE A 213 -2.78 -3.66 -2.93
CA ILE A 213 -2.92 -2.20 -2.87
C ILE A 213 -2.33 -1.59 -4.14
N ALA A 214 -3.15 -0.88 -4.91
CA ALA A 214 -2.74 -0.17 -6.12
C ALA A 214 -3.00 1.33 -5.99
N VAL A 215 -1.97 2.15 -6.19
CA VAL A 215 -2.08 3.61 -6.24
C VAL A 215 -1.57 4.13 -7.59
N THR A 216 -2.18 5.19 -8.10
CA THR A 216 -1.82 5.83 -9.36
C THR A 216 -1.87 7.35 -9.27
N GLY A 217 -2.27 7.87 -8.12
CA GLY A 217 -2.35 9.30 -7.85
C GLY A 217 -1.03 9.86 -7.35
N ARG A 218 -0.66 11.01 -7.86
CA ARG A 218 0.59 11.67 -7.51
C ARG A 218 0.73 11.91 -6.01
N GLY A 219 1.92 11.68 -5.48
CA GLY A 219 2.27 11.95 -4.08
C GLY A 219 1.60 11.05 -3.06
N SER A 220 1.10 9.88 -3.49
CA SER A 220 0.45 8.92 -2.61
C SER A 220 1.46 8.13 -1.75
N ARG A 221 1.01 7.67 -0.59
CA ARG A 221 1.82 6.91 0.37
C ARG A 221 1.14 5.59 0.73
N VAL A 222 1.91 4.51 0.68
CA VAL A 222 1.48 3.16 1.09
C VAL A 222 2.49 2.69 2.14
N GLU A 223 2.10 2.70 3.42
CA GLU A 223 3.06 2.53 4.51
C GLU A 223 2.55 1.61 5.62
N HIS A 224 3.42 0.73 6.13
CA HIS A 224 3.09 -0.18 7.25
C HIS A 224 1.86 -1.07 7.01
N ASN A 225 1.62 -1.49 5.77
CA ASN A 225 0.53 -2.39 5.44
C ASN A 225 1.02 -3.85 5.39
N SER A 226 0.10 -4.78 5.58
CA SER A 226 0.31 -6.21 5.31
C SER A 226 -0.62 -6.67 4.20
N VAL A 227 -0.06 -7.21 3.12
CA VAL A 227 -0.78 -7.89 2.03
C VAL A 227 -0.44 -9.37 2.10
N ASP A 228 -1.44 -10.23 2.36
CA ASP A 228 -1.25 -11.66 2.60
C ASP A 228 -2.26 -12.50 1.81
N GLY A 229 -1.79 -13.24 0.83
CA GLY A 229 -2.63 -14.01 -0.07
C GLY A 229 -3.26 -13.15 -1.17
N PHE A 230 -2.64 -13.14 -2.35
CA PHE A 230 -3.09 -12.43 -3.54
C PHE A 230 -2.74 -13.24 -4.79
N CYS A 231 -3.45 -12.99 -5.91
CA CYS A 231 -3.22 -13.73 -7.15
C CYS A 231 -2.88 -12.84 -8.37
N GLY A 232 -2.92 -11.53 -8.20
CA GLY A 232 -2.32 -10.54 -9.11
C GLY A 232 -1.05 -9.95 -8.50
N ASP A 233 -0.96 -8.62 -8.33
CA ASP A 233 0.18 -7.98 -7.66
C ASP A 233 -0.14 -7.62 -6.21
N GLY A 234 0.87 -7.71 -5.36
CA GLY A 234 0.76 -7.32 -3.96
C GLY A 234 0.64 -5.81 -3.80
N LEU A 235 1.59 -5.07 -4.36
CA LEU A 235 1.60 -3.61 -4.41
C LEU A 235 1.76 -3.13 -5.85
N ARG A 236 1.18 -1.96 -6.15
CA ARG A 236 1.31 -1.32 -7.46
C ARG A 236 1.39 0.19 -7.34
N GLY A 237 2.42 0.80 -7.97
CA GLY A 237 2.64 2.24 -7.99
C GLY A 237 2.81 2.74 -9.42
N LEU A 238 1.96 3.65 -9.88
CA LEU A 238 1.95 4.15 -11.26
C LEU A 238 1.93 5.68 -11.35
N GLY A 239 1.87 6.39 -10.22
CA GLY A 239 1.93 7.84 -10.13
C GLY A 239 3.33 8.36 -9.87
N ASP A 240 3.54 9.66 -10.10
CA ASP A 240 4.77 10.34 -9.72
C ASP A 240 4.81 10.62 -8.20
N ASP A 241 6.00 10.73 -7.63
CA ASP A 241 6.25 11.14 -6.24
C ASP A 241 5.61 10.21 -5.18
N GLU A 242 5.39 8.94 -5.48
CA GLU A 242 4.80 7.96 -4.57
C GLU A 242 5.83 7.36 -3.60
N VAL A 243 5.37 6.93 -2.43
CA VAL A 243 6.21 6.32 -1.41
C VAL A 243 5.57 5.03 -0.91
N PHE A 244 6.33 3.94 -0.95
CA PHE A 244 5.97 2.63 -0.42
C PHE A 244 6.99 2.24 0.66
N GLU A 245 6.57 2.29 1.92
CA GLU A 245 7.49 2.08 3.04
C GLU A 245 6.98 1.04 4.03
N TYR A 246 7.88 0.15 4.46
CA TYR A 246 7.65 -0.79 5.56
C TYR A 246 6.41 -1.65 5.39
N ASN A 247 6.08 -2.04 4.15
CA ASN A 247 4.98 -2.95 3.88
C ASN A 247 5.48 -4.40 3.91
N LEU A 248 4.63 -5.31 4.39
CA LEU A 248 4.81 -6.75 4.29
C LEU A 248 3.91 -7.30 3.19
N VAL A 249 4.50 -7.93 2.18
CA VAL A 249 3.78 -8.57 1.05
C VAL A 249 4.17 -10.02 0.99
N LYS A 250 3.21 -10.93 1.07
CA LYS A 250 3.51 -12.36 1.09
C LYS A 250 2.40 -13.25 0.56
N ASN A 251 2.77 -14.50 0.25
CA ASN A 251 1.85 -15.57 -0.05
C ASN A 251 1.09 -15.37 -1.38
N ALA A 252 1.85 -15.18 -2.47
CA ALA A 252 1.31 -15.16 -3.81
C ALA A 252 0.66 -16.50 -4.20
N ARG A 253 -0.47 -16.45 -4.93
CA ARG A 253 -1.26 -17.61 -5.36
C ARG A 253 -1.19 -17.82 -6.86
N ASP A 254 -0.83 -19.01 -7.30
CA ASP A 254 -0.82 -19.42 -8.71
C ASP A 254 -2.17 -20.01 -9.09
N VAL A 255 -3.09 -19.14 -9.45
CA VAL A 255 -4.50 -19.51 -9.71
C VAL A 255 -4.98 -19.15 -11.12
N ASN A 256 -4.23 -18.32 -11.83
CA ASN A 256 -4.53 -17.85 -13.17
C ASN A 256 -3.24 -17.62 -13.98
N ALA A 257 -3.39 -17.15 -15.23
CA ALA A 257 -2.27 -16.91 -16.14
C ALA A 257 -1.55 -15.55 -15.92
N ASP A 258 -1.96 -14.74 -14.94
CA ASP A 258 -1.27 -13.49 -14.64
C ASP A 258 0.07 -13.81 -13.93
N HIS A 259 1.13 -13.08 -14.25
CA HIS A 259 2.33 -13.11 -13.41
C HIS A 259 2.06 -12.27 -12.16
N ARG A 260 2.67 -12.65 -11.08
CA ARG A 260 2.49 -12.02 -9.78
C ARG A 260 3.74 -11.25 -9.43
N ASP A 261 3.57 -9.98 -9.06
CA ASP A 261 4.66 -9.14 -8.57
C ASP A 261 4.42 -8.77 -7.10
N GLY A 262 5.47 -8.77 -6.30
CA GLY A 262 5.41 -8.21 -4.96
C GLY A 262 5.14 -6.71 -5.01
N PHE A 263 5.87 -6.03 -5.92
CA PHE A 263 5.60 -4.66 -6.34
C PHE A 263 5.73 -4.57 -7.86
N GLN A 264 4.77 -3.95 -8.53
CA GLN A 264 4.82 -3.69 -9.97
C GLN A 264 4.63 -2.22 -10.31
N SER A 265 5.36 -1.76 -11.36
CA SER A 265 5.13 -0.46 -11.99
C SER A 265 5.32 -0.54 -13.50
N TRP A 266 4.58 0.32 -14.19
CA TRP A 266 4.77 0.63 -15.61
C TRP A 266 4.37 2.07 -15.90
N SER A 267 4.81 2.61 -17.02
CA SER A 267 4.41 3.95 -17.46
C SER A 267 3.32 3.90 -18.52
N VAL A 268 2.59 4.99 -18.66
CA VAL A 268 1.65 5.20 -19.76
C VAL A 268 1.95 6.56 -20.38
N GLY A 269 2.22 6.57 -21.68
CA GLY A 269 2.47 7.78 -22.46
C GLY A 269 1.59 7.85 -23.71
N PRO A 270 1.83 8.81 -24.62
CA PRO A 270 1.04 8.96 -25.85
C PRO A 270 1.03 7.72 -26.73
N GLY A 271 2.07 6.89 -26.67
CA GLY A 271 2.16 5.61 -27.39
C GLY A 271 1.53 4.42 -26.65
N GLY A 272 0.92 4.62 -25.49
CA GLY A 272 0.35 3.57 -24.65
C GLY A 272 1.26 3.13 -23.51
N VAL A 273 1.05 1.91 -23.00
CA VAL A 273 1.86 1.30 -21.93
C VAL A 273 3.32 1.17 -22.38
N GLY A 274 4.25 1.52 -21.50
CA GLY A 274 5.69 1.46 -21.73
C GLY A 274 6.29 2.72 -22.38
N THR A 275 5.48 3.70 -22.82
CA THR A 275 6.01 4.86 -23.56
C THR A 275 6.09 6.16 -22.75
N GLY A 276 5.70 6.12 -21.47
CA GLY A 276 5.75 7.27 -20.57
C GLY A 276 6.94 7.21 -19.60
N VAL A 277 6.87 8.06 -18.58
CA VAL A 277 7.86 8.13 -17.49
C VAL A 277 7.11 8.17 -16.16
N VAL A 278 7.54 7.34 -15.20
CA VAL A 278 7.11 7.40 -13.80
C VAL A 278 8.27 7.92 -12.96
N ARG A 279 8.02 8.96 -12.14
CA ARG A 279 9.08 9.71 -11.45
C ARG A 279 9.04 9.58 -9.95
N ASN A 280 10.23 9.60 -9.36
CA ASN A 280 10.46 9.85 -7.92
C ASN A 280 9.72 8.87 -7.00
N ILE A 281 9.57 7.60 -7.36
CA ILE A 281 9.03 6.63 -6.42
C ILE A 281 10.12 6.19 -5.44
N THR A 282 9.76 6.10 -4.17
CA THR A 282 10.59 5.51 -3.11
C THR A 282 10.00 4.17 -2.66
N LEU A 283 10.81 3.12 -2.75
CA LEU A 283 10.53 1.80 -2.16
C LEU A 283 11.54 1.57 -1.03
N ARG A 284 11.08 1.64 0.23
CA ARG A 284 11.98 1.56 1.40
C ARG A 284 11.47 0.59 2.44
N GLY A 285 12.37 -0.29 2.92
CA GLY A 285 12.08 -1.16 4.06
C GLY A 285 10.93 -2.12 3.85
N ASN A 286 10.50 -2.39 2.61
CA ASN A 286 9.44 -3.36 2.35
C ASN A 286 9.99 -4.78 2.46
N VAL A 287 9.18 -5.69 2.98
CA VAL A 287 9.45 -7.12 3.03
C VAL A 287 8.52 -7.83 2.06
N ILE A 288 9.09 -8.46 1.04
CA ILE A 288 8.37 -9.20 0.00
C ILE A 288 8.79 -10.65 0.09
N ILE A 289 7.83 -11.55 0.31
CA ILE A 289 8.05 -12.98 0.45
C ILE A 289 7.15 -13.71 -0.54
N GLY A 290 7.71 -14.49 -1.45
CA GLY A 290 6.97 -15.24 -2.44
C GLY A 290 5.87 -16.08 -1.81
N HIS A 291 6.26 -16.98 -0.93
CA HIS A 291 5.32 -17.76 -0.10
C HIS A 291 5.99 -18.33 1.15
N GLU A 292 5.20 -18.52 2.18
CA GLU A 292 5.57 -19.26 3.38
C GLU A 292 5.38 -20.76 3.15
N PRO A 293 6.07 -21.63 3.91
CA PRO A 293 5.87 -23.08 3.81
C PRO A 293 4.41 -23.50 4.04
N GLY A 294 3.90 -24.41 3.22
CA GLY A 294 2.56 -24.97 3.35
C GLY A 294 1.40 -24.11 2.82
N VAL A 295 1.71 -23.01 2.18
CA VAL A 295 0.71 -22.16 1.53
C VAL A 295 0.08 -22.90 0.34
N ARG A 296 -1.27 -22.89 0.26
CA ARG A 296 -2.01 -23.53 -0.84
C ARG A 296 -1.88 -22.71 -2.11
N PHE A 297 -1.80 -23.38 -3.25
CA PHE A 297 -1.64 -22.75 -4.55
C PHE A 297 -0.46 -21.75 -4.58
N ALA A 298 0.60 -22.06 -3.83
CA ALA A 298 1.82 -21.27 -3.86
C ALA A 298 2.34 -21.17 -5.30
N GLY A 299 2.73 -19.99 -5.71
CA GLY A 299 3.28 -19.73 -7.03
C GLY A 299 4.53 -18.89 -6.95
N THR A 300 5.29 -18.89 -8.04
CA THR A 300 6.46 -18.02 -8.17
C THR A 300 6.04 -16.55 -8.14
N LEU A 301 6.85 -15.71 -7.49
CA LEU A 301 6.63 -14.28 -7.35
C LEU A 301 7.79 -13.51 -7.96
N GLN A 302 7.52 -12.56 -8.87
CA GLN A 302 8.48 -11.52 -9.18
C GLN A 302 8.53 -10.53 -7.99
N GLY A 303 9.71 -10.19 -7.50
CA GLY A 303 9.83 -9.33 -6.33
C GLY A 303 9.40 -7.89 -6.63
N ILE A 304 10.31 -7.07 -7.17
CA ILE A 304 10.05 -5.70 -7.63
C ILE A 304 10.24 -5.66 -9.14
N GLY A 305 9.14 -5.54 -9.90
CA GLY A 305 9.10 -5.62 -11.36
C GLY A 305 8.75 -4.29 -12.03
N CYS A 306 9.72 -3.69 -12.76
CA CYS A 306 9.58 -2.43 -13.48
C CYS A 306 10.07 -2.62 -14.93
N PHE A 307 9.18 -3.16 -15.81
CA PHE A 307 9.58 -3.65 -17.13
C PHE A 307 9.12 -2.81 -18.31
N ASP A 308 8.06 -2.01 -18.14
CA ASP A 308 7.38 -1.31 -19.23
C ASP A 308 7.35 0.18 -18.96
N GLY A 309 8.43 0.90 -19.32
CA GLY A 309 8.49 2.35 -19.15
C GLY A 309 9.86 2.90 -18.84
N THR A 310 9.89 4.20 -18.61
CA THR A 310 11.06 4.89 -18.06
C THR A 310 10.79 5.21 -16.59
N PHE A 311 11.71 4.81 -15.72
CA PHE A 311 11.66 4.99 -14.26
C PHE A 311 12.75 6.00 -13.87
N ASP A 312 12.35 7.23 -13.51
CA ASP A 312 13.28 8.35 -13.35
C ASP A 312 13.30 8.89 -11.92
N GLY A 313 14.48 8.95 -11.30
CA GLY A 313 14.67 9.48 -9.94
C GLY A 313 14.22 8.54 -8.83
N TRP A 314 14.14 7.24 -9.06
CA TRP A 314 13.67 6.28 -8.06
C TRP A 314 14.71 5.95 -7.00
N VAL A 315 14.22 5.63 -5.81
CA VAL A 315 15.00 5.17 -4.66
C VAL A 315 14.46 3.82 -4.19
N VAL A 316 15.30 2.79 -4.22
CA VAL A 316 14.96 1.42 -3.79
C VAL A 316 15.98 1.01 -2.73
N GLU A 317 15.58 1.04 -1.47
CA GLU A 317 16.54 0.87 -0.38
C GLU A 317 16.00 0.09 0.81
N ASN A 318 16.88 -0.67 1.47
CA ASN A 318 16.55 -1.47 2.66
C ASN A 318 15.41 -2.48 2.46
N ASN A 319 15.05 -2.84 1.21
CA ASN A 319 14.00 -3.84 1.00
C ASN A 319 14.56 -5.25 1.15
N VAL A 320 13.73 -6.14 1.65
CA VAL A 320 13.96 -7.58 1.72
C VAL A 320 13.07 -8.26 0.70
N VAL A 321 13.67 -8.99 -0.24
CA VAL A 321 12.94 -9.72 -1.29
C VAL A 321 13.37 -11.18 -1.24
N LEU A 322 12.46 -12.03 -0.80
CA LEU A 322 12.63 -13.47 -0.71
C LEU A 322 11.70 -14.11 -1.73
N THR A 323 12.26 -14.57 -2.85
CA THR A 323 11.47 -15.06 -3.98
C THR A 323 12.14 -16.26 -4.64
N ASP A 324 11.36 -17.03 -5.39
CA ASP A 324 11.75 -18.17 -6.19
C ASP A 324 11.66 -17.88 -7.70
N HIS A 325 11.95 -16.62 -8.09
CA HIS A 325 11.91 -16.16 -9.47
C HIS A 325 13.16 -15.35 -9.82
N TRP A 326 13.57 -15.33 -11.08
CA TRP A 326 14.73 -14.52 -11.54
C TRP A 326 14.62 -13.04 -11.19
N HIS A 327 13.42 -12.46 -11.27
CA HIS A 327 13.21 -11.04 -11.01
C HIS A 327 13.07 -10.76 -9.50
N GLY A 328 14.20 -10.60 -8.82
CA GLY A 328 14.22 -10.09 -7.44
C GLY A 328 13.93 -8.60 -7.41
N ILE A 329 14.83 -7.78 -7.99
CA ILE A 329 14.62 -6.34 -8.23
C ILE A 329 15.02 -6.06 -9.67
N SER A 330 14.09 -5.64 -10.53
CA SER A 330 14.36 -5.49 -11.97
C SER A 330 13.80 -4.19 -12.52
N PHE A 331 14.69 -3.42 -13.17
CA PHE A 331 14.39 -2.16 -13.84
C PHE A 331 14.83 -2.18 -15.29
N TYR A 332 13.91 -1.96 -16.22
CA TYR A 332 14.16 -1.78 -17.63
C TYR A 332 13.94 -0.31 -18.01
N GLY A 333 14.98 0.40 -18.46
CA GLY A 333 14.88 1.81 -18.85
C GLY A 333 14.92 2.80 -17.67
N ALA A 334 15.80 2.57 -16.70
CA ALA A 334 15.97 3.44 -15.54
C ALA A 334 16.84 4.68 -15.83
N ARG A 335 16.53 5.78 -15.11
CA ARG A 335 17.35 7.00 -15.07
C ARG A 335 17.44 7.52 -13.65
N ASN A 336 18.60 8.04 -13.25
CA ASN A 336 18.78 8.61 -11.91
C ASN A 336 18.29 7.65 -10.79
N LEU A 337 18.44 6.35 -11.00
CA LEU A 337 17.97 5.30 -10.09
C LEU A 337 19.02 5.00 -9.03
N ARG A 338 18.59 4.84 -7.78
CA ARG A 338 19.43 4.34 -6.69
C ARG A 338 18.84 3.05 -6.11
N ILE A 339 19.59 1.95 -6.18
CA ILE A 339 19.28 0.66 -5.53
C ILE A 339 20.36 0.41 -4.48
N ALA A 340 20.02 0.56 -3.20
CA ALA A 340 21.04 0.52 -2.14
C ALA A 340 20.58 -0.27 -0.91
N ASN A 341 21.50 -1.08 -0.37
CA ASN A 341 21.27 -1.81 0.89
C ASN A 341 20.01 -2.68 0.87
N ASN A 342 19.68 -3.36 -0.23
CA ASN A 342 18.63 -4.36 -0.28
C ASN A 342 19.18 -5.77 -0.03
N THR A 343 18.33 -6.66 0.47
CA THR A 343 18.62 -8.10 0.58
C THR A 343 17.69 -8.87 -0.34
N VAL A 344 18.25 -9.59 -1.32
CA VAL A 344 17.50 -10.39 -2.31
C VAL A 344 17.98 -11.83 -2.25
N LEU A 345 17.07 -12.74 -1.90
CA LEU A 345 17.36 -14.14 -1.63
C LEU A 345 16.47 -15.08 -2.42
N ASP A 346 17.04 -16.22 -2.79
CA ASP A 346 16.31 -17.37 -3.32
C ASP A 346 15.63 -18.14 -2.20
N LEU A 347 14.34 -18.42 -2.36
CA LEU A 347 13.57 -19.27 -1.44
C LEU A 347 13.81 -20.76 -1.66
N ASN A 348 14.34 -21.14 -2.83
CA ASN A 348 14.64 -22.52 -3.16
C ASN A 348 15.80 -22.59 -4.18
N ALA A 349 16.32 -23.78 -4.46
CA ALA A 349 17.41 -23.99 -5.41
C ALA A 349 16.91 -24.48 -6.79
N VAL A 350 15.63 -24.24 -7.12
CA VAL A 350 14.98 -24.76 -8.34
C VAL A 350 14.65 -23.61 -9.28
N ALA A 351 14.76 -23.82 -10.58
CA ALA A 351 14.33 -22.84 -11.58
C ALA A 351 12.82 -22.58 -11.51
N PRO A 352 12.40 -21.31 -11.71
CA PRO A 352 13.16 -20.15 -12.11
C PRO A 352 13.90 -19.50 -10.92
N GLY A 353 15.19 -19.25 -11.08
CA GLY A 353 16.06 -18.68 -10.05
C GLY A 353 17.54 -18.83 -10.47
N PRO A 354 18.47 -18.31 -9.71
CA PRO A 354 18.32 -17.47 -8.53
C PRO A 354 17.83 -16.05 -8.88
N PRO A 355 17.20 -15.32 -7.92
CA PRO A 355 16.77 -13.95 -8.12
C PRO A 355 17.96 -13.00 -8.25
N TRP A 356 17.83 -12.06 -9.19
CA TRP A 356 18.84 -11.03 -9.43
C TRP A 356 18.39 -9.63 -9.01
N ILE A 357 19.37 -8.74 -8.85
CA ILE A 357 19.15 -7.30 -9.01
C ILE A 357 19.58 -6.97 -10.44
N MET A 358 18.63 -6.49 -11.26
CA MET A 358 18.87 -6.19 -12.66
C MET A 358 18.54 -4.74 -13.00
N VAL A 359 19.45 -4.09 -13.72
CA VAL A 359 19.21 -2.83 -14.43
C VAL A 359 19.66 -3.02 -15.88
N THR A 360 18.76 -2.81 -16.83
CA THR A 360 19.04 -3.01 -18.25
C THR A 360 18.34 -1.96 -19.11
N ALA A 361 18.58 -1.98 -20.42
CA ALA A 361 17.93 -1.12 -21.38
C ALA A 361 16.40 -1.31 -21.36
N HIS A 362 15.67 -0.25 -21.67
CA HIS A 362 14.25 -0.32 -21.98
C HIS A 362 14.00 -1.27 -23.16
N LYS A 363 12.82 -1.82 -23.28
CA LYS A 363 12.45 -2.79 -24.35
C LYS A 363 12.60 -2.24 -25.77
N ASP A 364 12.64 -0.92 -25.95
CA ASP A 364 12.90 -0.25 -27.23
C ASP A 364 14.41 -0.09 -27.54
N GLY A 365 15.29 -0.58 -26.65
CA GLY A 365 16.74 -0.49 -26.78
C GLY A 365 17.35 0.76 -26.13
N THR A 366 16.58 1.69 -25.58
CA THR A 366 17.10 2.87 -24.88
C THR A 366 17.85 2.44 -23.62
N PRO A 367 19.15 2.77 -23.45
CA PRO A 367 19.92 2.33 -22.29
C PRO A 367 19.44 2.99 -21.00
N SER A 368 19.50 2.24 -19.90
CA SER A 368 19.44 2.82 -18.55
C SER A 368 20.66 3.70 -18.32
N ARG A 369 20.53 4.75 -17.48
CA ARG A 369 21.63 5.69 -17.25
C ARG A 369 21.62 6.33 -15.88
N ASP A 370 22.77 6.86 -15.46
CA ASP A 370 22.93 7.61 -14.21
C ASP A 370 22.41 6.82 -13.00
N THR A 371 22.79 5.54 -12.89
CA THR A 371 22.25 4.60 -11.92
C THR A 371 23.32 4.16 -10.92
N LEU A 372 22.94 4.10 -9.63
CA LEU A 372 23.76 3.55 -8.56
C LEU A 372 23.14 2.27 -8.00
N VAL A 373 23.91 1.18 -8.03
CA VAL A 373 23.55 -0.11 -7.39
C VAL A 373 24.63 -0.44 -6.36
N ARG A 374 24.34 -0.24 -5.07
CA ARG A 374 25.37 -0.25 -4.03
C ARG A 374 24.95 -0.98 -2.76
N ASN A 375 25.92 -1.70 -2.16
CA ASN A 375 25.75 -2.34 -0.84
C ASN A 375 24.58 -3.32 -0.75
N ASN A 376 24.16 -3.91 -1.86
CA ASN A 376 23.09 -4.91 -1.86
C ASN A 376 23.66 -6.30 -1.56
N LEU A 377 22.92 -7.09 -0.82
CA LEU A 377 23.16 -8.51 -0.59
C LEU A 377 22.20 -9.29 -1.49
N THR A 378 22.70 -9.99 -2.51
CA THR A 378 21.85 -10.56 -3.56
C THR A 378 22.38 -11.91 -4.05
N ALA A 379 21.49 -12.78 -4.52
CA ALA A 379 21.89 -14.06 -5.09
C ALA A 379 22.54 -13.90 -6.49
N ASP A 380 22.11 -12.89 -7.27
CA ASP A 380 22.74 -12.58 -8.58
C ASP A 380 22.65 -11.07 -8.88
N LEU A 381 23.49 -10.58 -9.78
CA LEU A 381 23.58 -9.15 -10.15
C LEU A 381 23.85 -8.98 -11.64
N SER A 382 22.96 -8.29 -12.34
CA SER A 382 23.07 -7.99 -13.77
C SER A 382 22.77 -6.51 -14.02
N VAL A 383 23.80 -5.68 -14.19
CA VAL A 383 23.66 -4.23 -14.30
C VAL A 383 24.36 -3.73 -15.55
N SER A 384 23.62 -3.01 -16.41
CA SER A 384 24.14 -2.43 -17.65
C SER A 384 23.50 -1.07 -17.94
N GLY A 385 24.23 -0.23 -18.68
CA GLY A 385 23.76 1.11 -19.08
C GLY A 385 24.87 2.14 -19.10
N ASP A 386 24.50 3.41 -19.34
CA ASP A 386 25.42 4.53 -19.41
C ASP A 386 25.60 5.17 -18.02
N ASN A 387 26.84 5.46 -17.62
CA ASN A 387 27.16 6.06 -16.32
C ASN A 387 26.51 5.28 -15.15
N VAL A 388 26.67 3.95 -15.14
CA VAL A 388 26.17 3.06 -14.10
C VAL A 388 27.31 2.70 -13.15
N VAL A 389 27.06 2.84 -11.84
CA VAL A 389 27.99 2.43 -10.77
C VAL A 389 27.38 1.25 -10.03
N ALA A 390 28.09 0.12 -10.00
CA ALA A 390 27.72 -1.06 -9.23
C ALA A 390 28.89 -1.45 -8.32
N ASP A 391 28.84 -1.08 -7.04
CA ASP A 391 29.93 -1.34 -6.10
C ASP A 391 29.43 -1.72 -4.69
N GLY A 392 30.30 -2.33 -3.90
CA GLY A 392 29.96 -2.76 -2.55
C GLY A 392 28.88 -3.85 -2.46
N ASN A 393 28.38 -4.35 -3.59
CA ASN A 393 27.39 -5.44 -3.60
C ASN A 393 28.09 -6.77 -3.27
N LEU A 394 27.39 -7.61 -2.53
CA LEU A 394 27.87 -8.93 -2.13
C LEU A 394 26.96 -10.01 -2.73
N ILE A 395 27.57 -10.93 -3.50
CA ILE A 395 26.87 -12.08 -4.06
C ILE A 395 26.85 -13.21 -3.05
N LEU A 396 25.66 -13.68 -2.74
CA LEU A 396 25.45 -14.78 -1.80
C LEU A 396 25.94 -16.12 -2.38
N PRO A 397 26.55 -16.97 -1.56
CA PRO A 397 26.82 -18.34 -1.97
C PRO A 397 25.54 -19.15 -2.11
N ALA A 398 25.63 -20.35 -2.72
CA ALA A 398 24.49 -21.26 -2.86
C ALA A 398 23.89 -21.69 -1.50
N ASP A 399 24.70 -21.74 -0.45
CA ASP A 399 24.24 -21.89 0.93
C ASP A 399 24.58 -20.62 1.72
N PRO A 400 23.64 -19.69 1.84
CA PRO A 400 23.84 -18.43 2.54
C PRO A 400 23.51 -18.47 4.03
N ALA A 401 23.21 -19.63 4.62
CA ALA A 401 22.72 -19.72 6.00
C ALA A 401 23.61 -19.02 7.04
N SER A 402 24.95 -19.04 6.84
CA SER A 402 25.90 -18.38 7.75
C SER A 402 25.83 -16.85 7.76
N PHE A 403 25.15 -16.24 6.79
CA PHE A 403 24.96 -14.80 6.77
C PHE A 403 23.87 -14.33 7.73
N PHE A 404 22.90 -15.19 8.06
CA PHE A 404 21.64 -14.80 8.66
C PHE A 404 21.38 -15.45 10.01
N VAL A 405 20.56 -14.81 10.83
CA VAL A 405 20.20 -15.28 12.19
C VAL A 405 19.45 -16.61 12.13
N ASP A 406 18.40 -16.69 11.27
CA ASP A 406 17.60 -17.91 11.12
C ASP A 406 16.89 -17.93 9.75
N LEU A 407 17.62 -18.33 8.75
CA LEU A 407 17.10 -18.40 7.38
C LEU A 407 15.94 -19.39 7.24
N ALA A 408 15.92 -20.46 8.04
CA ALA A 408 14.85 -21.45 7.99
C ALA A 408 13.47 -20.87 8.40
N HIS A 409 13.48 -19.85 9.25
CA HIS A 409 12.29 -19.07 9.63
C HIS A 409 12.24 -17.69 8.99
N LEU A 410 12.98 -17.49 7.89
CA LEU A 410 13.02 -16.26 7.11
C LEU A 410 13.53 -15.03 7.89
N ASP A 411 14.26 -15.24 8.99
CA ASP A 411 14.95 -14.16 9.69
C ASP A 411 16.30 -13.88 9.00
N VAL A 412 16.28 -12.95 8.07
CA VAL A 412 17.42 -12.56 7.24
C VAL A 412 18.20 -11.36 7.80
N ARG A 413 18.10 -11.10 9.10
CA ARG A 413 19.01 -10.20 9.79
C ARG A 413 20.39 -10.83 9.87
N LEU A 414 21.43 -10.01 9.91
CA LEU A 414 22.81 -10.49 9.91
C LEU A 414 23.13 -11.26 11.20
N ALA A 415 23.69 -12.46 11.04
CA ALA A 415 24.23 -13.24 12.15
C ALA A 415 25.55 -12.65 12.65
N ALA A 416 25.91 -12.94 13.88
CA ALA A 416 27.23 -12.61 14.41
C ALA A 416 28.33 -13.27 13.56
N GLY A 417 29.27 -12.46 13.03
CA GLY A 417 30.33 -12.93 12.15
C GLY A 417 29.90 -13.09 10.67
N SER A 418 28.72 -12.60 10.30
CA SER A 418 28.30 -12.55 8.90
C SER A 418 29.36 -11.84 8.03
N PRO A 419 29.69 -12.40 6.85
CA PRO A 419 30.61 -11.74 5.91
C PRO A 419 30.12 -10.39 5.38
N ALA A 420 28.85 -10.03 5.60
CA ALA A 420 28.26 -8.76 5.17
C ALA A 420 28.55 -7.60 6.15
N ILE A 421 29.00 -7.91 7.39
CA ILE A 421 29.26 -6.90 8.43
C ILE A 421 30.46 -6.03 8.06
N ASP A 422 30.33 -4.71 8.16
CA ASP A 422 31.38 -3.69 7.91
C ASP A 422 31.98 -3.75 6.49
N ARG A 423 31.24 -4.26 5.50
CA ARG A 423 31.75 -4.47 4.14
C ARG A 423 31.20 -3.49 3.10
N GLY A 424 30.25 -2.66 3.50
CA GLY A 424 29.64 -1.69 2.62
C GLY A 424 30.58 -0.53 2.27
N VAL A 425 30.39 0.02 1.08
CA VAL A 425 31.06 1.26 0.63
C VAL A 425 30.41 2.45 1.34
N ALA A 426 31.23 3.33 1.91
CA ALA A 426 30.74 4.52 2.57
C ALA A 426 30.05 5.50 1.59
N GLY A 427 29.06 6.22 2.09
CA GLY A 427 28.29 7.23 1.35
C GLY A 427 27.15 6.65 0.52
N GLN A 428 26.07 7.41 0.42
CA GLN A 428 24.84 7.07 -0.29
C GLN A 428 24.09 5.81 0.22
N SER A 429 24.47 5.28 1.38
CA SER A 429 23.65 4.34 2.12
C SER A 429 22.52 5.08 2.86
N PRO A 430 21.35 4.48 3.08
CA PRO A 430 20.33 5.06 3.93
C PRO A 430 20.88 5.25 5.35
N ALA A 431 20.43 6.31 6.05
CA ALA A 431 20.91 6.67 7.39
C ALA A 431 20.53 5.65 8.48
N ALA A 432 19.50 4.84 8.22
CA ALA A 432 19.09 3.73 9.07
C ALA A 432 18.77 2.50 8.21
N ASP A 433 18.78 1.34 8.81
CA ASP A 433 18.46 0.06 8.20
C ASP A 433 16.93 -0.21 8.12
N ALA A 434 16.52 -1.39 7.68
CA ALA A 434 15.13 -1.79 7.58
C ALA A 434 14.41 -1.87 8.95
N ASP A 435 15.12 -2.13 10.03
CA ASP A 435 14.61 -2.14 11.40
C ASP A 435 14.68 -0.75 12.08
N GLY A 436 15.17 0.29 11.37
CA GLY A 436 15.35 1.64 11.90
C GLY A 436 16.63 1.83 12.71
N ILE A 437 17.56 0.89 12.67
CA ILE A 437 18.87 0.98 13.33
C ILE A 437 19.77 1.92 12.51
N ALA A 438 20.33 2.92 13.17
CA ALA A 438 21.21 3.89 12.51
C ALA A 438 22.45 3.18 11.89
N ARG A 439 22.89 3.61 10.72
CA ARG A 439 24.10 3.15 10.04
C ARG A 439 25.23 4.18 10.16
N PRO A 440 26.48 3.76 10.39
CA PRO A 440 26.93 2.41 10.72
C PRO A 440 26.83 2.11 12.23
N GLN A 441 26.84 0.83 12.64
CA GLN A 441 26.95 0.39 14.04
C GLN A 441 28.33 -0.20 14.39
N GLY A 442 29.19 -0.41 13.41
CA GLY A 442 30.50 -1.01 13.56
C GLY A 442 31.63 -0.16 12.96
N GLY A 443 32.59 -0.79 12.33
CA GLY A 443 33.68 -0.16 11.60
C GLY A 443 33.29 0.42 10.26
N GLY A 444 32.14 0.02 9.71
CA GLY A 444 31.60 0.45 8.41
C GLY A 444 30.10 0.16 8.30
N VAL A 445 29.51 0.50 7.15
CA VAL A 445 28.14 0.18 6.83
C VAL A 445 28.06 -1.30 6.45
N ASP A 446 27.02 -2.00 6.90
CA ASP A 446 26.79 -3.39 6.49
C ASP A 446 26.16 -3.48 5.10
N VAL A 447 26.43 -4.58 4.41
CA VAL A 447 25.82 -4.89 3.13
C VAL A 447 24.47 -5.56 3.33
N GLY A 448 23.46 -5.12 2.59
CA GLY A 448 22.09 -5.63 2.72
C GLY A 448 21.17 -4.72 3.55
N ALA A 449 19.93 -5.21 3.74
CA ALA A 449 18.84 -4.45 4.33
C ALA A 449 18.99 -4.15 5.83
N TYR A 450 19.81 -4.91 6.53
CA TYR A 450 19.96 -4.81 7.98
C TYR A 450 21.38 -4.46 8.39
N GLU A 451 21.49 -3.74 9.49
CA GLU A 451 22.73 -3.42 10.20
C GLU A 451 22.90 -4.38 11.38
N PHE A 452 24.08 -4.95 11.56
CA PHE A 452 24.40 -5.80 12.70
C PHE A 452 24.59 -4.95 13.96
N ALA A 453 23.64 -5.00 14.86
CA ALA A 453 23.64 -4.23 16.09
C ALA A 453 23.19 -5.13 17.26
N PRO A 454 24.13 -5.90 17.84
CA PRO A 454 23.78 -6.82 18.93
C PRO A 454 23.25 -6.05 20.15
N GLY A 455 22.07 -6.43 20.63
CA GLY A 455 21.43 -5.84 21.80
C GLY A 455 20.73 -4.48 21.54
N ALA A 456 20.67 -4.02 20.31
CA ALA A 456 19.93 -2.80 19.98
C ALA A 456 18.42 -2.98 20.18
N THR A 457 17.80 -2.00 20.84
CA THR A 457 16.33 -1.91 20.92
C THR A 457 15.81 -1.35 19.58
N ARG A 458 14.93 -2.11 18.92
CA ARG A 458 14.34 -1.66 17.66
C ARG A 458 13.30 -0.57 17.90
N PRO A 459 13.33 0.52 17.11
CA PRO A 459 12.27 1.52 17.16
C PRO A 459 10.93 0.88 16.75
N PRO A 460 9.79 1.32 17.34
CA PRO A 460 8.49 0.98 16.79
C PRO A 460 8.36 1.55 15.37
N GLY A 461 8.08 0.71 14.38
CA GLY A 461 7.86 1.15 12.99
C GLY A 461 8.89 0.70 11.97
N GLY A 462 9.86 -0.14 12.34
CA GLY A 462 10.66 -0.90 11.38
C GLY A 462 9.81 -1.94 10.63
N ALA A 463 10.34 -2.50 9.55
CA ALA A 463 9.68 -3.58 8.82
C ALA A 463 9.26 -4.69 9.78
N ALA A 464 8.00 -5.14 9.72
CA ALA A 464 7.60 -6.34 10.43
C ALA A 464 8.47 -7.49 9.90
N GLY A 465 9.37 -8.02 10.73
CA GLY A 465 10.11 -9.22 10.38
C GLY A 465 9.15 -10.36 10.03
N PRO A 466 9.56 -11.36 9.26
CA PRO A 466 8.71 -12.46 8.78
C PRO A 466 7.90 -13.18 9.85
N GLY A 467 8.29 -13.10 11.14
CA GLY A 467 7.59 -13.68 12.29
C GLY A 467 6.81 -12.69 13.17
N GLY A 468 6.75 -11.40 12.82
CA GLY A 468 6.06 -10.39 13.60
C GLY A 468 4.58 -10.31 13.25
N ALA A 469 3.69 -10.83 14.14
CA ALA A 469 2.26 -10.55 14.02
C ALA A 469 2.01 -9.04 14.20
N PRO A 470 1.13 -8.41 13.41
CA PRO A 470 0.70 -7.04 13.68
C PRO A 470 0.03 -6.97 15.06
N PRO A 471 0.04 -5.81 15.74
CA PRO A 471 -0.54 -5.67 17.08
C PRO A 471 -1.99 -6.14 17.09
N GLY A 472 -2.28 -7.05 18.00
CA GLY A 472 -3.41 -7.96 18.02
C GLY A 472 -4.80 -7.33 17.96
N GLY A 473 -5.57 -7.76 16.99
CA GLY A 473 -7.02 -7.79 17.02
C GLY A 473 -7.47 -9.20 17.38
N GLY A 474 -8.07 -9.38 18.56
CA GLY A 474 -8.54 -10.65 19.04
C GLY A 474 -9.61 -11.25 18.12
N SER A 475 -9.46 -12.55 17.82
CA SER A 475 -10.42 -13.33 17.05
C SER A 475 -11.52 -13.88 17.95
N PRO A 476 -12.82 -13.77 17.62
CA PRO A 476 -13.83 -14.68 18.13
C PRO A 476 -14.16 -15.75 17.09
N GLY A 477 -13.91 -17.02 17.45
CA GLY A 477 -14.35 -18.18 16.66
C GLY A 477 -15.88 -18.35 16.75
N GLY A 478 -16.50 -18.55 15.58
CA GLY A 478 -17.89 -18.98 15.45
C GLY A 478 -18.12 -19.57 14.07
N ALA A 479 -18.62 -20.81 14.02
CA ALA A 479 -18.90 -21.57 12.82
C ALA A 479 -20.04 -20.94 12.01
N LEU A 480 -19.90 -20.91 10.68
CA LEU A 480 -20.88 -20.37 9.72
C LEU A 480 -21.74 -21.49 9.11
N PRO A 481 -23.03 -21.23 8.80
CA PRO A 481 -23.90 -22.14 8.05
C PRO A 481 -23.62 -22.08 6.53
N PRO A 482 -24.01 -23.11 5.75
CA PRO A 482 -23.73 -23.19 4.31
C PRO A 482 -24.59 -22.22 3.47
N PRO A 483 -24.10 -21.81 2.30
CA PRO A 483 -24.78 -20.83 1.44
C PRO A 483 -25.92 -21.43 0.61
N PRO A 484 -26.95 -20.64 0.29
CA PRO A 484 -27.97 -21.05 -0.67
C PRO A 484 -27.52 -20.83 -2.12
N SER A 485 -27.89 -21.77 -2.98
CA SER A 485 -27.67 -21.76 -4.42
C SER A 485 -28.71 -20.89 -5.14
N GLY A 486 -28.28 -20.06 -6.11
CA GLY A 486 -29.21 -19.49 -7.10
C GLY A 486 -28.82 -18.18 -7.75
N CYS A 487 -28.59 -18.29 -8.99
CA CYS A 487 -28.50 -17.41 -10.18
C CYS A 487 -28.99 -15.95 -10.13
N GLY A 488 -28.27 -15.11 -10.87
CA GLY A 488 -28.83 -13.95 -11.54
C GLY A 488 -28.01 -12.68 -11.46
N ASN A 489 -27.30 -12.40 -12.54
CA ASN A 489 -26.59 -11.14 -12.79
C ASN A 489 -27.58 -10.08 -13.28
N PRO A 490 -27.48 -8.82 -12.83
CA PRO A 490 -27.41 -7.77 -13.82
C PRO A 490 -26.22 -6.82 -13.56
N ALA A 491 -25.30 -6.83 -14.52
CA ALA A 491 -24.23 -5.88 -14.64
C ALA A 491 -24.78 -4.49 -14.98
N GLY A 492 -24.38 -3.49 -14.22
CA GLY A 492 -24.59 -2.08 -14.50
C GLY A 492 -23.26 -1.33 -14.48
N ASP A 493 -22.85 -0.87 -15.62
CA ASP A 493 -21.84 0.12 -15.99
C ASP A 493 -21.19 0.96 -14.87
N LEU A 494 -20.11 0.49 -14.25
CA LEU A 494 -19.33 1.34 -13.32
C LEU A 494 -17.81 1.03 -13.27
N ALA A 495 -17.33 0.09 -14.08
CA ALA A 495 -15.93 -0.35 -14.05
C ALA A 495 -15.09 0.08 -15.28
N LEU A 496 -15.61 0.92 -16.17
CA LEU A 496 -15.04 1.14 -17.50
C LEU A 496 -13.70 1.91 -17.55
N GLY A 497 -13.37 2.72 -16.58
CA GLY A 497 -12.13 3.50 -16.60
C GLY A 497 -10.87 2.68 -16.23
N LEU A 498 -10.92 1.92 -15.15
CA LEU A 498 -9.78 1.13 -14.66
C LEU A 498 -9.68 -0.24 -15.32
N VAL A 499 -10.81 -0.88 -15.61
CA VAL A 499 -10.87 -2.15 -16.35
C VAL A 499 -10.30 -1.99 -17.76
N ALA A 500 -10.44 -0.82 -18.40
CA ALA A 500 -9.83 -0.55 -19.70
C ALA A 500 -8.28 -0.54 -19.63
N LEU A 501 -7.69 0.00 -18.56
CA LEU A 501 -6.23 -0.04 -18.34
C LEU A 501 -5.74 -1.48 -18.10
N PHE A 502 -6.46 -2.27 -17.31
CA PHE A 502 -6.13 -3.67 -17.05
C PHE A 502 -6.34 -4.57 -18.30
N ALA A 503 -7.41 -4.33 -19.06
CA ALA A 503 -7.72 -5.10 -20.27
C ALA A 503 -6.76 -4.80 -21.44
N VAL A 504 -6.23 -3.59 -21.55
CA VAL A 504 -5.24 -3.21 -22.57
C VAL A 504 -3.89 -3.87 -22.27
N ALA A 505 -3.44 -3.88 -21.01
CA ALA A 505 -2.24 -4.61 -20.62
C ALA A 505 -2.35 -6.13 -20.91
N LYS A 506 -3.51 -6.73 -20.65
CA LYS A 506 -3.77 -8.16 -20.92
C LYS A 506 -3.84 -8.48 -22.43
N ARG A 507 -4.33 -7.58 -23.28
CA ARG A 507 -4.38 -7.78 -24.75
C ARG A 507 -3.03 -7.63 -25.43
N LEU A 508 -2.19 -6.70 -24.95
CA LEU A 508 -0.86 -6.49 -25.54
C LEU A 508 0.11 -7.64 -25.20
N ARG A 509 -0.05 -8.27 -24.04
CA ARG A 509 0.79 -9.40 -23.60
C ARG A 509 0.47 -10.75 -24.27
N ARG A 510 -0.70 -10.91 -24.91
CA ARG A 510 -1.02 -12.12 -25.70
C ARG A 510 -0.43 -12.11 -27.11
N ARG A 511 0.31 -11.08 -27.51
CA ARG A 511 0.91 -10.94 -28.86
C ARG A 511 2.43 -10.79 -28.86
N GLY A 512 3.11 -11.00 -27.70
CA GLY A 512 4.56 -11.02 -27.59
C GLY A 512 5.09 -12.37 -27.12
#